data_23063032ebacc1f7825a68ecd1d0508e
#
_entry.id   23063032ebacc1f7825a68ecd1d0508e
#
_cell.length_a   1.000
_cell.length_b   1.000
_cell.length_c   1.000
_cell.angle_alpha   90.00
_cell.angle_beta   90.00
_cell.angle_gamma   90.00
#
_symmetry.space_group_name_H-M   'P 1'
#
loop_
_entity.id
_entity.type
_entity.pdbx_description
1 polymer ?
#
loop_
_entity_poly.entity_id
_entity_poly.type
_entity_poly.pdbx_seq_one_letter_code
_entity_poly.pdbx_strand_id
1 'polypeptide(L)'
;MKRSRFSGKIVSGHKGAAVEVPFDPKAKWAIEPRALWPGRRGHVVQCEINGVKFGSCIVPRLRKFWVLIDGEVQTQIGASVGDTVRVAVEPFDPDLDLK
;
A
#
# COMPACT_ATOMS: atom_id res chain seq x y z
N MET A 1 -3.22 16.09 -7.61
CA MET A 1 -2.51 14.82 -7.36
C MET A 1 -3.09 14.13 -6.15
N LYS A 2 -3.14 12.82 -6.20
CA LYS A 2 -3.81 12.04 -5.14
C LYS A 2 -2.82 11.38 -4.18
N ARG A 3 -1.60 11.93 -4.09
CA ARG A 3 -0.59 11.40 -3.18
C ARG A 3 -0.97 11.68 -1.73
N SER A 4 -0.89 10.65 -0.90
CA SER A 4 -1.21 10.75 0.53
C SER A 4 -0.02 10.30 1.34
N ARG A 5 0.23 10.95 2.46
CA ARG A 5 1.33 10.61 3.35
C ARG A 5 0.81 10.32 4.74
N PHE A 6 1.40 9.31 5.36
CA PHE A 6 1.04 8.94 6.72
C PHE A 6 2.18 8.18 7.37
N SER A 7 2.12 8.01 8.67
CA SER A 7 3.07 7.17 9.40
C SER A 7 2.34 5.95 9.92
N GLY A 8 3.03 4.82 9.94
CA GLY A 8 2.44 3.60 10.44
C GLY A 8 3.52 2.60 10.84
N LYS A 9 3.09 1.64 11.66
CA LYS A 9 3.97 0.58 12.13
C LYS A 9 3.92 -0.59 11.15
N ILE A 10 5.07 -1.14 10.84
CA ILE A 10 5.16 -2.35 10.02
C ILE A 10 4.70 -3.53 10.87
N VAL A 11 3.74 -4.30 10.37
CA VAL A 11 3.25 -5.51 11.03
C VAL A 11 3.46 -6.70 10.10
N SER A 12 3.56 -7.90 10.67
CA SER A 12 3.65 -9.11 9.85
C SER A 12 2.25 -9.57 9.44
N GLY A 13 2.18 -10.20 8.28
CA GLY A 13 0.92 -10.73 7.75
C GLY A 13 0.98 -10.87 6.25
N HIS A 14 -0.02 -11.48 5.66
CA HIS A 14 -0.14 -11.59 4.20
C HIS A 14 1.11 -12.11 3.49
N LYS A 15 1.80 -13.08 4.09
CA LYS A 15 3.04 -13.67 3.55
C LYS A 15 4.21 -12.68 3.51
N GLY A 16 4.17 -11.63 4.32
CA GLY A 16 5.23 -10.64 4.34
C GLY A 16 4.93 -9.62 5.42
N ALA A 17 4.95 -8.36 5.05
CA ALA A 17 4.69 -7.27 5.97
C ALA A 17 3.62 -6.35 5.39
N ALA A 18 3.05 -5.52 6.25
CA ALA A 18 2.04 -4.54 5.85
C ALA A 18 2.08 -3.35 6.79
N VAL A 19 1.55 -2.22 6.31
CA VAL A 19 1.37 -1.02 7.12
C VAL A 19 -0.09 -0.60 7.01
N GLU A 20 -0.71 -0.29 8.14
CA GLU A 20 -2.09 0.16 8.13
C GLU A 20 -2.21 1.50 7.44
N VAL A 21 -3.20 1.62 6.54
CA VAL A 21 -3.51 2.86 5.84
C VAL A 21 -4.66 3.53 6.59
N PRO A 22 -4.50 4.77 7.05
CA PRO A 22 -5.48 5.41 7.93
C PRO A 22 -6.67 6.04 7.19
N PHE A 23 -6.98 5.56 5.99
CA PHE A 23 -8.11 6.07 5.22
C PHE A 23 -8.66 4.98 4.31
N ASP A 24 -9.90 5.19 3.85
CA ASP A 24 -10.52 4.35 2.84
C ASP A 24 -10.12 4.90 1.46
N PRO A 25 -9.36 4.16 0.66
CA PRO A 25 -8.92 4.66 -0.65
C PRO A 25 -10.08 5.02 -1.57
N LYS A 26 -11.17 4.27 -1.53
CA LYS A 26 -12.33 4.57 -2.37
C LYS A 26 -12.93 5.91 -1.98
N ALA A 27 -13.09 6.17 -0.68
CA ALA A 27 -13.66 7.42 -0.21
C ALA A 27 -12.72 8.60 -0.47
N LYS A 28 -11.44 8.40 -0.21
CA LYS A 28 -10.46 9.49 -0.32
C LYS A 28 -10.14 9.85 -1.76
N TRP A 29 -9.99 8.83 -2.61
CA TRP A 29 -9.53 9.06 -4.00
C TRP A 29 -10.65 9.00 -5.02
N ALA A 30 -11.85 8.59 -4.61
CA ALA A 30 -12.98 8.40 -5.52
C ALA A 30 -12.66 7.41 -6.65
N ILE A 31 -11.91 6.37 -6.32
CA ILE A 31 -11.53 5.31 -7.26
C ILE A 31 -12.08 4.00 -6.72
N GLU A 32 -12.80 3.26 -7.57
CA GLU A 32 -13.36 1.97 -7.18
C GLU A 32 -12.26 0.92 -7.04
N PRO A 33 -12.37 0.00 -6.06
CA PRO A 33 -11.42 -1.09 -5.96
C PRO A 33 -11.54 -2.01 -7.16
N ARG A 34 -10.42 -2.63 -7.54
CA ARG A 34 -10.37 -3.56 -8.66
C ARG A 34 -9.94 -4.93 -8.17
N ALA A 35 -10.18 -5.96 -8.98
CA ALA A 35 -9.71 -7.29 -8.67
C ALA A 35 -8.18 -7.32 -8.75
N LEU A 36 -7.53 -7.78 -7.69
CA LEU A 36 -6.07 -7.88 -7.60
C LEU A 36 -5.62 -9.30 -7.91
N TRP A 37 -6.28 -10.27 -7.30
CA TRP A 37 -6.13 -11.69 -7.54
C TRP A 37 -7.42 -12.39 -7.11
N PRO A 38 -7.61 -13.66 -7.43
CA PRO A 38 -8.86 -14.34 -7.06
C PRO A 38 -9.17 -14.20 -5.58
N GLY A 39 -10.38 -13.73 -5.29
CA GLY A 39 -10.86 -13.56 -3.92
C GLY A 39 -10.42 -12.28 -3.23
N ARG A 40 -9.70 -11.37 -3.92
CA ARG A 40 -9.23 -10.13 -3.29
C ARG A 40 -9.40 -8.95 -4.22
N ARG A 41 -9.98 -7.89 -3.68
CA ARG A 41 -10.12 -6.61 -4.38
C ARG A 41 -9.41 -5.53 -3.59
N GLY A 42 -8.95 -4.49 -4.28
CA GLY A 42 -8.28 -3.40 -3.62
C GLY A 42 -7.81 -2.35 -4.63
N HIS A 43 -6.85 -1.55 -4.23
CA HIS A 43 -6.33 -0.44 -5.05
C HIS A 43 -4.85 -0.68 -5.33
N VAL A 44 -4.47 -0.61 -6.61
CA VAL A 44 -3.06 -0.63 -6.99
C VAL A 44 -2.47 0.74 -6.71
N VAL A 45 -1.33 0.77 -6.08
CA VAL A 45 -0.70 2.02 -5.64
C VAL A 45 0.79 2.03 -5.93
N GLN A 46 1.33 3.23 -6.02
CA GLN A 46 2.76 3.46 -6.04
C GLN A 46 3.14 3.99 -4.65
N CYS A 47 4.13 3.37 -4.03
CA CYS A 47 4.52 3.68 -2.65
C CYS A 47 5.94 4.17 -2.58
N GLU A 48 6.22 4.95 -1.54
CA GLU A 48 7.59 5.33 -1.22
C GLU A 48 7.77 5.28 0.29
N ILE A 49 8.78 4.56 0.74
CA ILE A 49 9.16 4.46 2.16
C ILE A 49 10.67 4.57 2.23
N ASN A 50 11.18 5.48 3.06
CA ASN A 50 12.63 5.68 3.25
C ASN A 50 13.37 5.88 1.92
N GLY A 51 12.75 6.60 0.98
CA GLY A 51 13.34 6.86 -0.32
C GLY A 51 13.23 5.72 -1.32
N VAL A 52 12.72 4.58 -0.93
CA VAL A 52 12.53 3.43 -1.81
C VAL A 52 11.14 3.48 -2.43
N LYS A 53 11.08 3.51 -3.76
CA LYS A 53 9.82 3.53 -4.50
C LYS A 53 9.49 2.12 -4.97
N PHE A 54 8.24 1.73 -4.80
CA PHE A 54 7.80 0.40 -5.21
C PHE A 54 6.31 0.38 -5.50
N GLY A 55 5.90 -0.55 -6.35
CA GLY A 55 4.48 -0.78 -6.62
C GLY A 55 3.91 -1.76 -5.60
N SER A 56 2.69 -1.53 -5.17
CA SER A 56 2.01 -2.40 -4.22
C SER A 56 0.51 -2.26 -4.39
N CYS A 57 -0.24 -2.69 -3.40
CA CYS A 57 -1.68 -2.54 -3.39
C CYS A 57 -2.17 -2.32 -1.96
N ILE A 58 -3.32 -1.67 -1.85
CA ILE A 58 -4.01 -1.49 -0.58
C ILE A 58 -5.18 -2.46 -0.57
N VAL A 59 -5.26 -3.30 0.47
CA VAL A 59 -6.30 -4.31 0.59
C VAL A 59 -7.07 -4.11 1.89
N PRO A 60 -8.39 -4.38 1.89
CA PRO A 60 -9.18 -4.35 3.12
C PRO A 60 -9.03 -5.66 3.89
N ARG A 61 -8.87 -5.54 5.20
CA ARG A 61 -8.86 -6.70 6.10
C ARG A 61 -9.16 -6.23 7.51
N LEU A 62 -10.00 -6.98 8.22
CA LEU A 62 -10.34 -6.68 9.62
C LEU A 62 -10.87 -5.27 9.80
N ARG A 63 -11.66 -4.80 8.83
CA ARG A 63 -12.26 -3.45 8.82
C ARG A 63 -11.23 -2.33 8.73
N LYS A 64 -10.02 -2.64 8.29
CA LYS A 64 -8.96 -1.68 8.08
C LYS A 64 -8.40 -1.86 6.68
N PHE A 65 -7.56 -0.93 6.28
CA PHE A 65 -6.89 -0.98 4.97
C PHE A 65 -5.41 -1.13 5.20
N TRP A 66 -4.75 -1.92 4.34
CA TRP A 66 -3.34 -2.27 4.52
C TRP A 66 -2.62 -2.14 3.20
N VAL A 67 -1.47 -1.46 3.20
CA VAL A 67 -0.55 -1.49 2.06
C VAL A 67 0.46 -2.62 2.31
N LEU A 68 0.65 -3.45 1.28
CA LEU A 68 1.48 -4.64 1.41
C LEU A 68 2.93 -4.33 1.08
N ILE A 69 3.85 -4.94 1.83
CA ILE A 69 5.29 -4.78 1.64
C ILE A 69 5.88 -6.18 1.55
N ASP A 70 6.44 -6.55 0.38
CA ASP A 70 7.06 -7.85 0.26
C ASP A 70 8.44 -7.88 0.91
N GLY A 71 9.00 -9.08 1.09
CA GLY A 71 10.25 -9.24 1.82
C GLY A 71 11.43 -8.55 1.17
N GLU A 72 11.49 -8.52 -0.15
CA GLU A 72 12.56 -7.86 -0.87
C GLU A 72 12.51 -6.34 -0.66
N VAL A 73 11.32 -5.76 -0.77
CA VAL A 73 11.14 -4.32 -0.52
C VAL A 73 11.46 -4.00 0.93
N GLN A 74 11.04 -4.84 1.86
CA GLN A 74 11.34 -4.63 3.28
C GLN A 74 12.84 -4.56 3.51
N THR A 75 13.60 -5.43 2.86
CA THR A 75 15.07 -5.42 2.95
C THR A 75 15.63 -4.10 2.40
N GLN A 76 15.13 -3.64 1.26
CA GLN A 76 15.58 -2.39 0.66
C GLN A 76 15.27 -1.18 1.53
N ILE A 77 14.12 -1.18 2.16
CA ILE A 77 13.72 -0.10 3.07
C ILE A 77 14.61 -0.06 4.31
N GLY A 78 15.12 -1.21 4.73
CA GLY A 78 15.96 -1.32 5.91
C GLY A 78 15.17 -1.21 7.22
N ALA A 79 13.89 -1.53 7.20
CA ALA A 79 13.03 -1.48 8.38
C ALA A 79 12.48 -2.87 8.68
N SER A 80 12.14 -3.09 9.93
CA SER A 80 11.67 -4.38 10.42
C SER A 80 10.26 -4.26 10.99
N VAL A 81 9.61 -5.41 11.14
CA VAL A 81 8.32 -5.48 11.83
C VAL A 81 8.47 -4.83 13.21
N GLY A 82 7.53 -3.94 13.53
CA GLY A 82 7.57 -3.16 14.76
C GLY A 82 8.09 -1.74 14.57
N ASP A 83 8.81 -1.46 13.49
CA ASP A 83 9.31 -0.12 13.22
C ASP A 83 8.19 0.75 12.67
N THR A 84 8.23 2.04 13.04
CA THR A 84 7.32 3.05 12.48
C THR A 84 8.02 3.70 11.29
N VAL A 85 7.31 3.76 10.17
CA VAL A 85 7.84 4.35 8.94
C VAL A 85 6.90 5.42 8.41
N ARG A 86 7.45 6.33 7.63
CA ARG A 86 6.66 7.29 6.87
C ARG A 86 6.38 6.73 5.49
N VAL A 87 5.12 6.74 5.11
CA VAL A 87 4.64 6.15 3.86
C VAL A 87 4.02 7.23 3.00
N ALA A 88 4.40 7.24 1.73
CA ALA A 88 3.70 8.04 0.73
C ALA A 88 3.09 7.06 -0.27
N VAL A 89 1.81 7.25 -0.57
CA VAL A 89 1.10 6.40 -1.53
C VAL A 89 0.31 7.27 -2.49
N GLU A 90 0.20 6.81 -3.71
CA GLU A 90 -0.68 7.43 -4.70
C GLU A 90 -1.31 6.32 -5.53
N PRO A 91 -2.55 6.54 -6.01
CA PRO A 91 -3.20 5.52 -6.84
C PRO A 91 -2.42 5.36 -8.14
N PHE A 92 -2.30 4.12 -8.58
CA PHE A 92 -1.66 3.79 -9.84
C PHE A 92 -2.63 2.99 -10.67
N ASP A 93 -2.99 3.49 -11.84
CA ASP A 93 -3.87 2.79 -12.76
C ASP A 93 -3.06 2.42 -14.00
N PRO A 94 -2.67 1.13 -14.13
CA PRO A 94 -1.88 0.74 -15.29
C PRO A 94 -2.61 0.91 -16.61
N ASP A 95 -3.95 0.87 -16.60
CA ASP A 95 -4.71 1.08 -17.84
C ASP A 95 -4.65 2.54 -18.30
N LEU A 96 -4.60 3.48 -17.37
CA LEU A 96 -4.46 4.89 -17.71
C LEU A 96 -3.04 5.21 -18.16
N ASP A 97 -2.04 4.56 -17.56
CA ASP A 97 -0.65 4.83 -17.86
C ASP A 97 -0.22 4.26 -19.21
N LEU A 98 -1.00 3.37 -19.79
CA LEU A 98 -0.73 2.81 -21.11
C LEU A 98 -1.21 3.71 -22.26
N LYS A 99 -1.86 4.80 -21.95
CA LYS A 99 -2.39 5.71 -23.00
C LYS A 99 -1.42 6.82 -23.35
#